data_c7160561e1b92cd93319e88675c809fb
#
_entry.id   c7160561e1b92cd93319e88675c809fb
#
_cell.length_a   1.000
_cell.length_b   1.000
_cell.length_c   1.000
_cell.angle_alpha   90.00
_cell.angle_beta   90.00
_cell.angle_gamma   90.00
#
_symmetry.space_group_name_H-M   'P 1'
#
loop_
_entity.id
_entity.type
_entity.pdbx_description
1 polymer ?
#
loop_
_entity_poly.entity_id
_entity_poly.type
_entity_poly.pdbx_seq_one_letter_code
_entity_poly.pdbx_strand_id
1 'polypeptide(L)'
;MEWFEALILGLIQGLTEYLPVSSSGHLAIGSALFGIQGEENLAFTVVVHVATVFSTMVVLWKEIEWIFKGLFKFQMNDETRYVINILISMVPIGIVGVFFKDEVEAVFGSGLLIVGCMLLVTAALLSFSYYYKPKQKENISMKDAFIIGLAQACAVLPKIQHSNPP
;
A
#
# COMPACT_ATOMS: atom_id res chain seq x y z
N MET A 1 -25.26 0.60 -3.46
CA MET A 1 -24.56 -0.61 -2.98
C MET A 1 -25.43 -1.34 -1.98
N GLU A 2 -25.73 -2.60 -2.28
CA GLU A 2 -26.50 -3.44 -1.39
C GLU A 2 -25.65 -3.89 -0.19
N TRP A 3 -26.30 -4.17 0.96
CA TRP A 3 -25.56 -4.60 2.17
C TRP A 3 -24.71 -5.87 1.96
N PHE A 4 -25.14 -6.77 1.09
CA PHE A 4 -24.44 -8.00 0.75
C PHE A 4 -23.16 -7.73 -0.08
N GLU A 5 -23.22 -6.80 -1.03
CA GLU A 5 -22.09 -6.33 -1.80
C GLU A 5 -21.02 -5.70 -0.88
N ALA A 6 -21.49 -4.83 0.04
CA ALA A 6 -20.64 -4.22 1.05
C ALA A 6 -19.96 -5.26 1.95
N LEU A 7 -20.66 -6.31 2.35
CA LEU A 7 -20.11 -7.39 3.15
C LEU A 7 -19.03 -8.14 2.40
N ILE A 8 -19.28 -8.53 1.15
CA ILE A 8 -18.29 -9.26 0.33
C ILE A 8 -17.05 -8.40 0.08
N LEU A 9 -17.23 -7.14 -0.33
CA LEU A 9 -16.11 -6.24 -0.56
C LEU A 9 -15.33 -5.94 0.72
N GLY A 10 -16.00 -5.82 1.86
CA GLY A 10 -15.37 -5.67 3.16
C GLY A 10 -14.55 -6.90 3.57
N LEU A 11 -15.02 -8.11 3.28
CA LEU A 11 -14.26 -9.35 3.48
C LEU A 11 -13.03 -9.42 2.54
N ILE A 12 -13.20 -9.05 1.28
CA ILE A 12 -12.08 -8.96 0.32
C ILE A 12 -11.02 -8.01 0.86
N GLN A 13 -11.42 -6.80 1.28
CA GLN A 13 -10.51 -5.82 1.89
C GLN A 13 -9.79 -6.40 3.11
N GLY A 14 -10.54 -6.94 4.07
CA GLY A 14 -9.96 -7.47 5.31
C GLY A 14 -8.99 -8.62 5.10
N LEU A 15 -9.21 -9.47 4.10
CA LEU A 15 -8.31 -10.58 3.78
C LEU A 15 -7.08 -10.13 2.97
N THR A 16 -7.25 -9.19 2.05
CA THR A 16 -6.19 -8.80 1.12
C THR A 16 -5.31 -7.66 1.63
N GLU A 17 -5.78 -6.85 2.59
CA GLU A 17 -5.02 -5.74 3.14
C GLU A 17 -3.77 -6.19 3.90
N TYR A 18 -3.86 -7.29 4.64
CA TYR A 18 -2.74 -7.83 5.42
C TYR A 18 -1.83 -8.74 4.61
N LEU A 19 -2.22 -9.09 3.40
CA LEU A 19 -1.39 -9.82 2.45
C LEU A 19 -0.76 -8.85 1.45
N PRO A 20 0.47 -9.08 0.99
CA PRO A 20 1.12 -8.21 0.01
C PRO A 20 0.58 -8.45 -1.41
N VAL A 21 -0.75 -8.43 -1.60
CA VAL A 21 -1.43 -8.82 -2.85
C VAL A 21 -2.24 -7.69 -3.49
N SER A 22 -2.09 -6.45 -3.01
CA SER A 22 -2.84 -5.27 -3.46
C SER A 22 -4.35 -5.37 -3.21
N SER A 23 -4.78 -4.94 -2.03
CA SER A 23 -6.19 -4.86 -1.64
C SER A 23 -7.00 -3.95 -2.57
N SER A 24 -6.44 -2.80 -2.95
CA SER A 24 -7.07 -1.86 -3.89
C SER A 24 -7.36 -2.50 -5.26
N GLY A 25 -6.44 -3.35 -5.77
CA GLY A 25 -6.66 -4.09 -7.01
C GLY A 25 -7.81 -5.08 -6.88
N HIS A 26 -7.89 -5.80 -5.77
CA HIS A 26 -8.98 -6.75 -5.52
C HIS A 26 -10.32 -6.05 -5.32
N LEU A 27 -10.34 -4.90 -4.61
CA LEU A 27 -11.55 -4.09 -4.49
C LEU A 27 -12.01 -3.56 -5.85
N ALA A 28 -11.10 -3.08 -6.70
CA ALA A 28 -11.45 -2.60 -8.04
C ALA A 28 -12.12 -3.70 -8.89
N ILE A 29 -11.58 -4.92 -8.85
CA ILE A 29 -12.18 -6.06 -9.54
C ILE A 29 -13.54 -6.42 -8.92
N GLY A 30 -13.62 -6.52 -7.59
CA GLY A 30 -14.86 -6.84 -6.89
C GLY A 30 -15.97 -5.81 -7.14
N SER A 31 -15.66 -4.52 -7.07
CA SER A 31 -16.59 -3.44 -7.37
C SER A 31 -17.08 -3.49 -8.82
N ALA A 32 -16.19 -3.78 -9.76
CA ALA A 32 -16.56 -3.90 -11.17
C ALA A 32 -17.48 -5.09 -11.42
N LEU A 33 -17.27 -6.23 -10.74
CA LEU A 33 -18.15 -7.41 -10.84
C LEU A 33 -19.56 -7.12 -10.33
N PHE A 34 -19.70 -6.28 -9.32
CA PHE A 34 -21.01 -5.82 -8.81
C PHE A 34 -21.56 -4.61 -9.55
N GLY A 35 -20.83 -4.03 -10.51
CA GLY A 35 -21.26 -2.84 -11.24
C GLY A 35 -21.24 -1.55 -10.41
N ILE A 36 -20.54 -1.54 -9.29
CA ILE A 36 -20.43 -0.38 -8.38
C ILE A 36 -19.38 0.59 -8.91
N GLN A 37 -19.79 1.84 -9.18
CA GLN A 37 -18.92 2.86 -9.76
C GLN A 37 -19.18 4.24 -9.12
N GLY A 38 -18.25 5.18 -9.38
CA GLY A 38 -18.42 6.57 -8.97
C GLY A 38 -18.16 6.85 -7.49
N GLU A 39 -18.81 7.88 -6.97
CA GLU A 39 -18.60 8.38 -5.60
C GLU A 39 -18.92 7.35 -4.51
N GLU A 40 -19.92 6.52 -4.73
CA GLU A 40 -20.31 5.47 -3.78
C GLU A 40 -19.19 4.45 -3.57
N ASN A 41 -18.53 4.04 -4.65
CA ASN A 41 -17.36 3.14 -4.59
C ASN A 41 -16.18 3.79 -3.88
N LEU A 42 -15.92 5.08 -4.16
CA LEU A 42 -14.85 5.82 -3.51
C LEU A 42 -15.09 5.94 -2.00
N ALA A 43 -16.29 6.36 -1.60
CA ALA A 43 -16.65 6.49 -0.19
C ALA A 43 -16.52 5.16 0.57
N PHE A 44 -17.01 4.07 -0.01
CA PHE A 44 -16.89 2.74 0.56
C PHE A 44 -15.42 2.33 0.71
N THR A 45 -14.61 2.50 -0.34
CA THR A 45 -13.18 2.17 -0.32
C THR A 45 -12.44 2.91 0.79
N VAL A 46 -12.72 4.20 0.99
CA VAL A 46 -12.13 4.98 2.09
C VAL A 46 -12.54 4.41 3.44
N VAL A 47 -13.82 4.11 3.63
CA VAL A 47 -14.33 3.58 4.91
C VAL A 47 -13.69 2.25 5.27
N VAL A 48 -13.56 1.31 4.32
CA VAL A 48 -12.96 0.00 4.62
C VAL A 48 -11.45 0.10 4.88
N HIS A 49 -10.74 1.03 4.21
CA HIS A 49 -9.33 1.29 4.53
C HIS A 49 -9.16 1.91 5.92
N VAL A 50 -10.01 2.85 6.31
CA VAL A 50 -10.00 3.41 7.67
C VAL A 50 -10.28 2.31 8.70
N ALA A 51 -11.24 1.43 8.43
CA ALA A 51 -11.54 0.30 9.32
C ALA A 51 -10.34 -0.66 9.47
N THR A 52 -9.61 -0.97 8.40
CA THR A 52 -8.40 -1.80 8.49
C THR A 52 -7.26 -1.11 9.23
N VAL A 53 -7.10 0.21 9.09
CA VAL A 53 -6.15 0.98 9.91
C VAL A 53 -6.49 0.88 11.39
N PHE A 54 -7.75 1.07 11.78
CA PHE A 54 -8.17 0.91 13.17
C PHE A 54 -7.94 -0.52 13.69
N SER A 55 -8.26 -1.53 12.89
CA SER A 55 -7.99 -2.93 13.23
C SER A 55 -6.50 -3.16 13.49
N THR A 56 -5.63 -2.64 12.62
CA THR A 56 -4.18 -2.70 12.79
C THR A 56 -3.73 -2.02 14.07
N MET A 57 -4.26 -0.83 14.37
CA MET A 57 -3.93 -0.11 15.62
C MET A 57 -4.32 -0.90 16.87
N VAL A 58 -5.47 -1.59 16.84
CA VAL A 58 -5.91 -2.41 17.96
C VAL A 58 -5.01 -3.63 18.14
N VAL A 59 -4.70 -4.35 17.05
CA VAL A 59 -3.88 -5.57 17.08
C VAL A 59 -2.43 -5.25 17.48
N LEU A 60 -1.85 -4.18 16.93
CA LEU A 60 -0.47 -3.78 17.18
C LEU A 60 -0.35 -2.70 18.27
N TRP A 61 -1.33 -2.64 19.18
CA TRP A 61 -1.33 -1.61 20.21
C TRP A 61 -0.07 -1.61 21.08
N LYS A 62 0.46 -2.78 21.40
CA LYS A 62 1.68 -2.92 22.21
C LYS A 62 2.92 -2.39 21.49
N GLU A 63 3.04 -2.65 20.21
CA GLU A 63 4.12 -2.16 19.35
C GLU A 63 4.04 -0.64 19.20
N ILE A 64 2.84 -0.11 19.01
CA ILE A 64 2.60 1.33 18.96
C ILE A 64 2.98 1.98 20.30
N GLU A 65 2.54 1.43 21.42
CA GLU A 65 2.87 1.91 22.76
C GLU A 65 4.40 1.88 23.01
N TRP A 66 5.07 0.80 22.60
CA TRP A 66 6.52 0.67 22.69
C TRP A 66 7.23 1.77 21.91
N ILE A 67 6.83 2.04 20.66
CA ILE A 67 7.38 3.11 19.83
C ILE A 67 7.18 4.47 20.50
N PHE A 68 5.95 4.77 20.94
CA PHE A 68 5.66 6.05 21.60
C PHE A 68 6.49 6.25 22.87
N LYS A 69 6.56 5.24 23.74
CA LYS A 69 7.36 5.32 24.97
C LYS A 69 8.85 5.53 24.68
N GLY A 70 9.38 4.91 23.63
CA GLY A 70 10.76 5.09 23.21
C GLY A 70 11.02 6.49 22.63
N LEU A 71 10.11 6.99 21.80
CA LEU A 71 10.21 8.28 21.14
C LEU A 71 10.21 9.45 22.17
N PHE A 72 9.35 9.37 23.19
CA PHE A 72 9.26 10.39 24.23
C PHE A 72 10.48 10.44 25.19
N LYS A 73 11.40 9.48 25.10
CA LYS A 73 12.68 9.55 25.83
C LYS A 73 13.67 10.55 25.24
N PHE A 74 13.39 11.08 24.04
CA PHE A 74 14.26 12.02 23.30
C PHE A 74 15.73 11.55 23.21
N GLN A 75 15.93 10.25 23.07
CA GLN A 75 17.25 9.62 22.94
C GLN A 75 17.31 8.83 21.63
N MET A 76 18.54 8.64 21.12
CA MET A 76 18.78 7.82 19.92
C MET A 76 18.75 6.33 20.30
N ASN A 77 17.57 5.83 20.63
CA ASN A 77 17.30 4.43 20.92
C ASN A 77 16.80 3.70 19.66
N ASP A 78 16.56 2.39 19.77
CA ASP A 78 16.14 1.55 18.66
C ASP A 78 14.76 1.98 18.12
N GLU A 79 13.84 2.41 18.98
CA GLU A 79 12.53 2.93 18.62
C GLU A 79 12.64 4.20 17.79
N THR A 80 13.47 5.16 18.21
CA THR A 80 13.71 6.41 17.49
C THR A 80 14.36 6.14 16.13
N ARG A 81 15.35 5.23 16.07
CA ARG A 81 15.97 4.82 14.81
C ARG A 81 14.97 4.15 13.88
N TYR A 82 14.07 3.32 14.39
CA TYR A 82 13.01 2.67 13.63
C TYR A 82 12.06 3.70 12.99
N VAL A 83 11.58 4.68 13.77
CA VAL A 83 10.73 5.77 13.27
C VAL A 83 11.45 6.60 12.21
N ILE A 84 12.72 6.98 12.45
CA ILE A 84 13.51 7.73 11.47
C ILE A 84 13.64 6.95 10.15
N ASN A 85 13.91 5.65 10.20
CA ASN A 85 14.02 4.81 9.00
C ASN A 85 12.70 4.76 8.24
N ILE A 86 11.55 4.66 8.93
CA ILE A 86 10.22 4.73 8.31
C ILE A 86 10.04 6.10 7.62
N LEU A 87 10.32 7.20 8.31
CA LEU A 87 10.18 8.54 7.73
C LEU A 87 11.06 8.73 6.49
N ILE A 88 12.32 8.25 6.53
CA ILE A 88 13.22 8.28 5.38
C ILE A 88 12.65 7.47 4.21
N SER A 89 12.08 6.29 4.47
CA SER A 89 11.48 5.45 3.41
C SER A 89 10.21 6.08 2.81
N MET A 90 9.51 6.93 3.55
CA MET A 90 8.32 7.64 3.07
C MET A 90 8.65 8.82 2.16
N VAL A 91 9.86 9.40 2.23
CA VAL A 91 10.24 10.58 1.44
C VAL A 91 10.10 10.34 -0.07
N PRO A 92 10.67 9.29 -0.67
CA PRO A 92 10.52 9.06 -2.11
C PRO A 92 9.06 8.88 -2.54
N ILE A 93 8.26 8.15 -1.76
CA ILE A 93 6.82 7.96 -2.02
C ILE A 93 6.08 9.29 -1.92
N GLY A 94 6.38 10.10 -0.90
CA GLY A 94 5.78 11.41 -0.72
C GLY A 94 6.05 12.34 -1.91
N ILE A 95 7.28 12.33 -2.44
CA ILE A 95 7.64 13.09 -3.64
C ILE A 95 6.79 12.61 -4.83
N VAL A 96 6.70 11.30 -5.05
CA VAL A 96 5.88 10.74 -6.13
C VAL A 96 4.41 11.10 -5.95
N GLY A 97 3.85 10.95 -4.74
CA GLY A 97 2.46 11.26 -4.47
C GLY A 97 2.08 12.73 -4.65
N VAL A 98 3.02 13.67 -4.44
CA VAL A 98 2.76 15.09 -4.61
C VAL A 98 2.99 15.55 -6.04
N PHE A 99 4.09 15.13 -6.67
CA PHE A 99 4.49 15.63 -7.99
C PHE A 99 3.92 14.83 -9.16
N PHE A 100 3.52 13.58 -8.94
CA PHE A 100 3.01 12.67 -9.98
C PHE A 100 1.59 12.17 -9.65
N LYS A 101 0.82 12.98 -8.92
CA LYS A 101 -0.53 12.60 -8.49
C LYS A 101 -1.43 12.28 -9.68
N ASP A 102 -1.43 13.12 -10.70
CA ASP A 102 -2.30 13.00 -11.88
C ASP A 102 -1.97 11.74 -12.70
N GLU A 103 -0.67 11.41 -12.81
CA GLU A 103 -0.19 10.21 -13.49
C GLU A 103 -0.58 8.94 -12.72
N VAL A 104 -0.48 8.99 -11.38
CA VAL A 104 -0.91 7.88 -10.52
C VAL A 104 -2.42 7.67 -10.64
N GLU A 105 -3.22 8.74 -10.57
CA GLU A 105 -4.68 8.67 -10.71
C GLU A 105 -5.09 8.17 -12.11
N ALA A 106 -4.41 8.61 -13.18
CA ALA A 106 -4.67 8.16 -14.54
C ALA A 106 -4.51 6.65 -14.71
N VAL A 107 -3.58 6.04 -13.99
CA VAL A 107 -3.38 4.59 -14.04
C VAL A 107 -4.47 3.83 -13.30
N PHE A 108 -4.88 4.31 -12.15
CA PHE A 108 -6.02 3.71 -11.44
C PHE A 108 -7.33 3.87 -12.23
N GLY A 109 -7.44 4.93 -13.04
CA GLY A 109 -8.57 5.16 -13.95
C GLY A 109 -8.52 4.40 -15.28
N SER A 110 -7.39 3.76 -15.63
CA SER A 110 -7.15 3.19 -16.96
C SER A 110 -7.79 1.82 -17.22
N GLY A 111 -8.56 1.31 -16.28
CA GLY A 111 -9.42 0.14 -16.45
C GLY A 111 -8.88 -1.17 -15.86
N LEU A 112 -9.77 -2.15 -15.81
CA LEU A 112 -9.58 -3.43 -15.11
C LEU A 112 -8.42 -4.27 -15.67
N LEU A 113 -8.12 -4.13 -16.97
CA LEU A 113 -7.05 -4.88 -17.63
C LEU A 113 -5.69 -4.52 -17.06
N ILE A 114 -5.43 -3.24 -16.81
CA ILE A 114 -4.17 -2.77 -16.23
C ILE A 114 -4.05 -3.23 -14.78
N VAL A 115 -5.14 -3.14 -14.01
CA VAL A 115 -5.20 -3.67 -12.65
C VAL A 115 -4.83 -5.16 -12.63
N GLY A 116 -5.43 -5.96 -13.53
CA GLY A 116 -5.13 -7.38 -13.66
C GLY A 116 -3.67 -7.66 -14.01
N CYS A 117 -3.10 -6.94 -14.96
CA CYS A 117 -1.67 -7.05 -15.31
C CYS A 117 -0.75 -6.72 -14.12
N MET A 118 -1.06 -5.67 -13.35
CA MET A 118 -0.28 -5.29 -12.17
C MET A 118 -0.37 -6.33 -11.05
N LEU A 119 -1.53 -6.95 -10.85
CA LEU A 119 -1.68 -8.07 -9.93
C LEU A 119 -0.82 -9.27 -10.34
N LEU A 120 -0.73 -9.60 -11.63
CA LEU A 120 0.15 -10.66 -12.13
C LEU A 120 1.63 -10.34 -11.90
N VAL A 121 2.04 -9.10 -12.12
CA VAL A 121 3.42 -8.64 -11.81
C VAL A 121 3.71 -8.79 -10.32
N THR A 122 2.78 -8.37 -9.46
CA THR A 122 2.90 -8.53 -8.00
C THR A 122 3.02 -10.01 -7.61
N ALA A 123 2.19 -10.87 -8.19
CA ALA A 123 2.25 -12.31 -7.95
C ALA A 123 3.60 -12.92 -8.38
N ALA A 124 4.13 -12.51 -9.52
CA ALA A 124 5.46 -12.94 -9.99
C ALA A 124 6.58 -12.49 -9.03
N LEU A 125 6.55 -11.23 -8.58
CA LEU A 125 7.53 -10.70 -7.63
C LEU A 125 7.46 -11.41 -6.26
N LEU A 126 6.26 -11.68 -5.76
CA LEU A 126 6.07 -12.43 -4.51
C LEU A 126 6.57 -13.86 -4.64
N SER A 127 6.28 -14.53 -5.76
CA SER A 127 6.80 -15.87 -6.04
C SER A 127 8.33 -15.87 -6.07
N PHE A 128 8.93 -14.91 -6.77
CA PHE A 128 10.38 -14.74 -6.79
C PHE A 128 10.95 -14.51 -5.38
N SER A 129 10.35 -13.63 -4.60
CA SER A 129 10.78 -13.36 -3.22
C SER A 129 10.69 -14.60 -2.33
N TYR A 130 9.66 -15.42 -2.50
CA TYR A 130 9.47 -16.66 -1.76
C TYR A 130 10.59 -17.68 -2.04
N TYR A 131 10.96 -17.84 -3.32
CA TYR A 131 12.00 -18.80 -3.70
C TYR A 131 13.43 -18.29 -3.43
N TYR A 132 13.66 -16.99 -3.50
CA TYR A 132 15.01 -16.42 -3.36
C TYR A 132 15.54 -16.42 -1.92
N LYS A 133 14.68 -16.56 -0.90
CA LYS A 133 15.02 -16.55 0.54
C LYS A 133 16.10 -15.52 0.89
N PRO A 134 15.82 -14.22 0.83
CA PRO A 134 16.82 -13.20 1.12
C PRO A 134 17.37 -13.36 2.55
N LYS A 135 18.66 -13.08 2.74
CA LYS A 135 19.27 -13.06 4.08
C LYS A 135 18.56 -12.02 4.94
N GLN A 136 18.08 -12.45 6.09
CA GLN A 136 17.51 -11.51 7.07
C GLN A 136 18.62 -10.61 7.61
N LYS A 137 18.40 -9.31 7.55
CA LYS A 137 19.30 -8.29 8.09
C LYS A 137 18.71 -7.81 9.40
N GLU A 138 19.41 -8.04 10.51
CA GLU A 138 18.92 -7.69 11.86
C GLU A 138 18.75 -6.18 12.05
N ASN A 139 19.59 -5.38 11.39
CA ASN A 139 19.55 -3.92 11.48
C ASN A 139 19.41 -3.27 10.12
N ILE A 140 18.36 -2.50 9.92
CA ILE A 140 18.12 -1.69 8.73
C ILE A 140 18.84 -0.35 8.89
N SER A 141 19.75 -0.03 7.98
CA SER A 141 20.41 1.27 7.95
C SER A 141 19.53 2.33 7.26
N MET A 142 19.82 3.61 7.47
CA MET A 142 19.12 4.71 6.76
C MET A 142 19.24 4.59 5.23
N LYS A 143 20.35 4.05 4.72
CA LYS A 143 20.54 3.78 3.28
C LYS A 143 19.59 2.69 2.79
N ASP A 144 19.44 1.61 3.56
CA ASP A 144 18.48 0.53 3.24
C ASP A 144 17.04 1.07 3.24
N ALA A 145 16.69 1.89 4.23
CA ALA A 145 15.37 2.52 4.32
C ALA A 145 15.07 3.42 3.10
N PHE A 146 16.05 4.20 2.65
CA PHE A 146 15.91 5.03 1.46
C PHE A 146 15.76 4.19 0.17
N ILE A 147 16.53 3.10 0.03
CA ILE A 147 16.42 2.17 -1.10
C ILE A 147 15.04 1.50 -1.12
N ILE A 148 14.52 1.09 0.04
CA ILE A 148 13.17 0.55 0.17
C ILE A 148 12.15 1.59 -0.28
N GLY A 149 12.27 2.84 0.16
CA GLY A 149 11.41 3.94 -0.25
C GLY A 149 11.46 4.21 -1.77
N LEU A 150 12.64 4.14 -2.39
CA LEU A 150 12.78 4.23 -3.86
C LEU A 150 12.07 3.06 -4.57
N ALA A 151 12.25 1.83 -4.09
CA ALA A 151 11.59 0.67 -4.66
C ALA A 151 10.06 0.80 -4.56
N GLN A 152 9.55 1.28 -3.43
CA GLN A 152 8.12 1.56 -3.24
C GLN A 152 7.63 2.67 -4.19
N ALA A 153 8.40 3.76 -4.34
CA ALA A 153 8.08 4.82 -5.27
C ALA A 153 8.01 4.33 -6.74
N CYS A 154 8.98 3.48 -7.13
CA CYS A 154 8.96 2.83 -8.45
C CYS A 154 7.77 1.88 -8.63
N ALA A 155 7.29 1.24 -7.56
CA ALA A 155 6.11 0.37 -7.62
C ALA A 155 4.80 1.16 -7.76
N VAL A 156 4.78 2.40 -7.29
CA VAL A 156 3.61 3.30 -7.42
C VAL A 156 3.61 4.01 -8.78
N LEU A 157 4.78 4.25 -9.39
CA LEU A 157 4.89 4.81 -10.73
C LEU A 157 4.62 3.70 -11.77
N PRO A 158 3.43 3.60 -12.33
CA PRO A 158 3.26 2.79 -13.51
C PRO A 158 3.91 3.55 -14.66
N LYS A 159 4.68 2.81 -15.40
CA LYS A 159 5.31 3.15 -16.64
C LYS A 159 4.64 4.35 -17.32
N ILE A 160 5.32 5.50 -17.34
CA ILE A 160 4.96 6.65 -18.17
C ILE A 160 4.98 6.14 -19.61
N GLN A 161 3.84 5.66 -20.08
CA GLN A 161 3.68 5.33 -21.48
C GLN A 161 3.20 6.61 -22.17
N HIS A 162 4.04 7.13 -23.03
CA HIS A 162 3.73 8.19 -23.96
C HIS A 162 2.28 8.08 -24.45
N SER A 163 1.40 8.90 -23.91
CA SER A 163 0.19 9.25 -24.60
C SER A 163 0.60 10.26 -25.68
N ASN A 164 0.85 9.80 -26.89
CA ASN A 164 0.79 10.69 -28.03
C ASN A 164 -0.63 11.25 -28.04
N PRO A 165 -0.82 12.58 -27.98
CA PRO A 165 -2.11 13.18 -28.29
C PRO A 165 -2.42 12.98 -29.76
N PRO A 166 -3.71 12.92 -30.14
CA PRO A 166 -4.14 12.79 -31.53
C PRO A 166 -3.74 14.00 -32.36
#